data_1fe1b3e50160e645e904d76f3d5526fe
#
_entry.id   1fe1b3e50160e645e904d76f3d5526fe
#
_cell.length_a   1.000
_cell.length_b   1.000
_cell.length_c   1.000
_cell.angle_alpha   90.00
_cell.angle_beta   90.00
_cell.angle_gamma   90.00
#
_symmetry.space_group_name_H-M   'P 1'
#
loop_
_entity.id
_entity.type
_entity.pdbx_description
1 polymer ?
#
loop_
_entity_poly.entity_id
_entity_poly.type
_entity_poly.pdbx_seq_one_letter_code
_entity_poly.pdbx_strand_id
1 'polypeptide(L)'
;MDGEAVIYGCIRDCVVPAEADERLRVNCAAIEALPAADTWPLIAREMFATPARTLLLSGPHTEIVHFGAAYQGIEYEWELWMREFEALLARMYWVSATVHLETELAGTHAFQWESTGDCHRPGQGQLQVRCEWSREL
;
A
#
# COMPACT_ATOMS: atom_id res chain seq x y z
N MET A 1 28.03 4.99 -3.93
CA MET A 1 27.33 4.22 -2.88
C MET A 1 25.83 4.36 -3.04
N ASP A 2 25.19 3.25 -3.21
CA ASP A 2 23.73 3.27 -3.32
C ASP A 2 23.15 3.57 -1.95
N GLY A 3 22.39 4.66 -1.86
CA GLY A 3 21.78 5.06 -0.63
C GLY A 3 20.70 4.09 -0.20
N GLU A 4 20.57 3.92 1.10
CA GLU A 4 19.47 3.18 1.68
C GLU A 4 18.19 3.98 1.55
N ALA A 5 17.12 3.32 1.19
CA ALA A 5 15.78 3.92 1.14
C ALA A 5 14.83 3.09 1.98
N VAL A 6 13.87 3.75 2.60
CA VAL A 6 12.81 3.08 3.35
C VAL A 6 11.49 3.42 2.71
N ILE A 7 10.71 2.39 2.42
CA ILE A 7 9.34 2.55 1.93
C ILE A 7 8.41 2.03 3.00
N TYR A 8 7.42 2.81 3.36
CA TYR A 8 6.41 2.40 4.34
C TYR A 8 5.09 3.10 4.03
N GLY A 9 4.02 2.53 4.52
CA GLY A 9 2.72 3.14 4.30
C GLY A 9 1.58 2.28 4.79
N CYS A 10 0.41 2.58 4.28
CA CYS A 10 -0.80 1.84 4.63
C CYS A 10 -1.81 1.86 3.49
N ILE A 11 -2.64 0.82 3.49
CA ILE A 11 -3.80 0.72 2.62
C ILE A 11 -5.01 0.71 3.54
N ARG A 12 -5.94 1.62 3.32
CA ARG A 12 -7.12 1.79 4.15
C ARG A 12 -8.37 1.36 3.41
N ASP A 13 -9.22 0.58 4.08
CA ASP A 13 -10.53 0.23 3.56
C ASP A 13 -11.61 0.61 4.58
N CYS A 14 -12.81 0.89 4.09
CA CYS A 14 -13.95 1.15 4.96
C CYS A 14 -14.59 -0.18 5.35
N VAL A 15 -15.18 -0.22 6.54
CA VAL A 15 -15.92 -1.40 6.97
C VAL A 15 -17.39 -1.22 6.59
N VAL A 16 -17.85 -2.03 5.63
CA VAL A 16 -19.25 -2.19 5.29
C VAL A 16 -19.69 -3.48 5.99
N PRO A 17 -20.54 -3.42 7.03
CA PRO A 17 -20.82 -4.60 7.86
C PRO A 17 -21.23 -5.84 7.06
N ALA A 18 -22.03 -5.67 6.02
CA ALA A 18 -22.50 -6.79 5.19
C ALA A 18 -21.39 -7.41 4.34
N GLU A 19 -20.31 -6.69 4.07
CA GLU A 19 -19.22 -7.11 3.17
C GLU A 19 -17.88 -7.29 3.89
N ALA A 20 -17.81 -7.00 5.19
CA ALA A 20 -16.55 -6.90 5.90
C ALA A 20 -15.69 -8.17 5.82
N ASP A 21 -16.30 -9.33 6.00
CA ASP A 21 -15.57 -10.60 5.98
C ASP A 21 -15.07 -10.92 4.57
N GLU A 22 -15.88 -10.69 3.55
CA GLU A 22 -15.49 -10.91 2.17
C GLU A 22 -14.38 -9.98 1.74
N ARG A 23 -14.47 -8.71 2.09
CA ARG A 23 -13.45 -7.72 1.73
C ARG A 23 -12.11 -8.04 2.40
N LEU A 24 -12.14 -8.41 3.67
CA LEU A 24 -10.94 -8.81 4.40
C LEU A 24 -10.32 -10.07 3.78
N ARG A 25 -11.15 -11.05 3.44
CA ARG A 25 -10.68 -12.29 2.80
C ARG A 25 -10.00 -12.02 1.47
N VAL A 26 -10.62 -11.18 0.63
CA VAL A 26 -10.06 -10.83 -0.68
C VAL A 26 -8.73 -10.10 -0.52
N ASN A 27 -8.67 -9.16 0.41
CA ASN A 27 -7.44 -8.38 0.64
C ASN A 27 -6.32 -9.28 1.17
N CYS A 28 -6.62 -10.18 2.10
CA CYS A 28 -5.63 -11.15 2.58
C CYS A 28 -5.12 -12.03 1.46
N ALA A 29 -6.02 -12.52 0.60
CA ALA A 29 -5.64 -13.39 -0.51
C ALA A 29 -4.75 -12.66 -1.52
N ALA A 30 -5.04 -11.39 -1.79
CA ALA A 30 -4.23 -10.58 -2.71
C ALA A 30 -2.80 -10.43 -2.19
N ILE A 31 -2.64 -10.18 -0.88
CA ILE A 31 -1.32 -10.03 -0.26
C ILE A 31 -0.59 -11.38 -0.23
N GLU A 32 -1.28 -12.45 0.13
CA GLU A 32 -0.69 -13.79 0.17
C GLU A 32 -0.24 -14.30 -1.20
N ALA A 33 -0.85 -13.79 -2.26
CA ALA A 33 -0.47 -14.12 -3.62
C ALA A 33 0.81 -13.43 -4.08
N LEU A 34 1.32 -12.47 -3.32
CA LEU A 34 2.58 -11.81 -3.65
C LEU A 34 3.75 -12.79 -3.49
N PRO A 35 4.86 -12.57 -4.21
CA PRO A 35 6.02 -13.45 -4.08
C PRO A 35 6.65 -13.34 -2.70
N ALA A 36 7.35 -14.40 -2.31
CA ALA A 36 8.08 -14.43 -1.05
C ALA A 36 9.37 -13.61 -1.15
N ALA A 37 9.79 -13.06 -0.01
CA ALA A 37 10.96 -12.18 0.04
C ALA A 37 12.26 -12.87 -0.38
N ASP A 38 12.35 -14.19 -0.19
CA ASP A 38 13.54 -14.95 -0.56
C ASP A 38 13.76 -15.07 -2.08
N THR A 39 12.77 -14.68 -2.89
CA THR A 39 12.89 -14.63 -4.36
C THR A 39 13.32 -13.25 -4.87
N TRP A 40 13.62 -12.32 -3.94
CA TRP A 40 14.09 -10.96 -4.22
C TRP A 40 13.16 -10.12 -5.11
N PRO A 41 11.82 -10.12 -4.86
CA PRO A 41 10.91 -9.25 -5.60
C PRO A 41 11.03 -7.81 -5.10
N LEU A 42 10.48 -6.88 -5.88
CA LEU A 42 10.37 -5.50 -5.41
C LEU A 42 9.32 -5.39 -4.30
N ILE A 43 8.22 -6.09 -4.43
CA ILE A 43 7.17 -6.14 -3.41
C ILE A 43 6.97 -7.58 -2.99
N ALA A 44 7.20 -7.85 -1.71
CA ALA A 44 7.08 -9.19 -1.13
C ALA A 44 5.93 -9.22 -0.11
N ARG A 45 5.30 -10.38 0.03
CA ARG A 45 4.20 -10.54 0.99
C ARG A 45 4.63 -10.28 2.43
N GLU A 46 5.88 -10.55 2.78
CA GLU A 46 6.38 -10.39 4.15
C GLU A 46 6.51 -8.93 4.57
N MET A 47 6.48 -7.99 3.63
CA MET A 47 6.53 -6.58 3.99
C MET A 47 5.19 -6.05 4.49
N PHE A 48 4.12 -6.82 4.32
CA PHE A 48 2.78 -6.42 4.75
C PHE A 48 2.42 -7.07 6.07
N ALA A 49 1.87 -6.25 7.00
CA ALA A 49 1.26 -6.78 8.21
C ALA A 49 -0.04 -7.50 7.83
N THR A 50 -0.43 -8.48 8.62
CA THR A 50 -1.70 -9.16 8.40
C THR A 50 -2.83 -8.14 8.49
N PRO A 51 -3.72 -8.07 7.49
CA PRO A 51 -4.86 -7.16 7.55
C PRO A 51 -5.69 -7.44 8.81
N ALA A 52 -5.99 -6.38 9.55
CA ALA A 52 -6.73 -6.49 10.79
C ALA A 52 -7.71 -5.33 10.89
N ARG A 53 -8.82 -5.59 11.58
CA ARG A 53 -9.76 -4.54 11.91
C ARG A 53 -9.16 -3.67 12.99
N THR A 54 -9.08 -2.38 12.74
CA THR A 54 -8.68 -1.43 13.75
C THR A 54 -9.85 -1.18 14.68
N LEU A 55 -9.64 -1.45 15.96
CA LEU A 55 -10.67 -1.21 16.96
C LEU A 55 -10.77 0.30 17.20
N LEU A 56 -11.89 0.88 16.83
CA LEU A 56 -12.20 2.27 17.15
C LEU A 56 -13.12 2.30 18.36
N LEU A 57 -12.77 3.11 19.33
CA LEU A 57 -13.59 3.28 20.54
C LEU A 57 -14.84 4.12 20.27
N SER A 58 -14.85 4.85 19.14
CA SER A 58 -16.00 5.63 18.73
C SER A 58 -15.99 5.78 17.21
N GLY A 59 -17.14 5.55 16.58
CA GLY A 59 -17.31 5.72 15.15
C GLY A 59 -17.16 4.45 14.32
N PRO A 60 -17.20 4.56 12.99
CA PRO A 60 -17.11 3.41 12.10
C PRO A 60 -15.72 2.79 12.10
N HIS A 61 -15.67 1.47 11.96
CA HIS A 61 -14.41 0.74 11.90
C HIS A 61 -13.71 0.96 10.58
N THR A 62 -12.38 1.00 10.63
CA THR A 62 -11.53 1.08 9.45
C THR A 62 -10.60 -0.12 9.46
N GLU A 63 -10.43 -0.75 8.30
CA GLU A 63 -9.43 -1.81 8.13
C GLU A 63 -8.17 -1.19 7.54
N ILE A 64 -7.04 -1.44 8.17
CA ILE A 64 -5.76 -0.88 7.76
C ILE A 64 -4.74 -2.00 7.58
N VAL A 65 -4.08 -1.99 6.42
CA VAL A 65 -2.93 -2.84 6.15
C VAL A 65 -1.70 -1.96 6.16
N HIS A 66 -0.79 -2.21 7.10
CA HIS A 66 0.48 -1.50 7.18
C HIS A 66 1.56 -2.30 6.45
N PHE A 67 2.50 -1.60 5.85
CA PHE A 67 3.63 -2.24 5.19
C PHE A 67 4.89 -1.40 5.31
N GLY A 68 6.03 -2.06 5.14
CA GLY A 68 7.30 -1.38 5.13
C GLY A 68 8.43 -2.30 4.72
N ALA A 69 9.44 -1.71 4.11
CA ALA A 69 10.66 -2.42 3.70
C ALA A 69 11.80 -1.43 3.48
N ALA A 70 13.02 -1.90 3.63
CA ALA A 70 14.21 -1.14 3.31
C ALA A 70 14.80 -1.66 1.99
N TYR A 71 15.30 -0.73 1.17
CA TYR A 71 15.84 -1.04 -0.14
C TYR A 71 17.17 -0.33 -0.34
N GLN A 72 17.94 -0.84 -1.31
CA GLN A 72 19.11 -0.14 -1.81
C GLN A 72 18.88 0.18 -3.28
N GLY A 73 19.03 1.47 -3.66
CA GLY A 73 18.92 1.87 -5.05
C GLY A 73 17.52 1.82 -5.63
N ILE A 74 16.47 1.84 -4.81
CA ILE A 74 15.09 1.73 -5.28
C ILE A 74 14.70 2.90 -6.20
N GLU A 75 15.38 4.04 -6.09
CA GLU A 75 15.10 5.19 -6.95
C GLU A 75 15.21 4.85 -8.43
N TYR A 76 16.11 3.94 -8.78
CA TYR A 76 16.33 3.51 -10.15
C TYR A 76 15.22 2.60 -10.68
N GLU A 77 14.44 2.02 -9.78
CA GLU A 77 13.36 1.09 -10.11
C GLU A 77 12.01 1.59 -9.60
N TRP A 78 11.92 2.88 -9.26
CA TRP A 78 10.72 3.43 -8.62
C TRP A 78 9.47 3.28 -9.48
N GLU A 79 9.57 3.51 -10.78
CA GLU A 79 8.42 3.34 -11.67
C GLU A 79 7.91 1.90 -11.69
N LEU A 80 8.82 0.94 -11.66
CA LEU A 80 8.46 -0.47 -11.62
C LEU A 80 7.81 -0.82 -10.27
N TRP A 81 8.36 -0.29 -9.17
CA TRP A 81 7.77 -0.48 -7.84
C TRP A 81 6.34 0.06 -7.80
N MET A 82 6.13 1.26 -8.31
CA MET A 82 4.81 1.88 -8.38
C MET A 82 3.83 1.04 -9.18
N ARG A 83 4.30 0.49 -10.29
CA ARG A 83 3.47 -0.35 -11.16
C ARG A 83 3.05 -1.64 -10.46
N GLU A 84 3.97 -2.25 -9.73
CA GLU A 84 3.67 -3.47 -8.97
C GLU A 84 2.72 -3.18 -7.81
N PHE A 85 2.89 -2.05 -7.13
CA PHE A 85 1.99 -1.64 -6.07
C PHE A 85 0.59 -1.38 -6.60
N GLU A 86 0.47 -0.70 -7.74
CA GLU A 86 -0.83 -0.46 -8.36
C GLU A 86 -1.48 -1.76 -8.83
N ALA A 87 -0.70 -2.73 -9.28
CA ALA A 87 -1.22 -4.06 -9.63
C ALA A 87 -1.80 -4.77 -8.40
N LEU A 88 -1.19 -4.59 -7.23
CA LEU A 88 -1.73 -5.11 -5.98
C LEU A 88 -3.04 -4.39 -5.63
N LEU A 89 -3.05 -3.06 -5.67
CA LEU A 89 -4.26 -2.27 -5.38
C LEU A 89 -5.41 -2.63 -6.29
N ALA A 90 -5.13 -2.96 -7.56
CA ALA A 90 -6.18 -3.35 -8.50
C ALA A 90 -6.93 -4.61 -8.07
N ARG A 91 -6.32 -5.44 -7.24
CA ARG A 91 -6.90 -6.70 -6.77
C ARG A 91 -7.51 -6.60 -5.38
N MET A 92 -7.52 -5.43 -4.77
CA MET A 92 -7.97 -5.22 -3.40
C MET A 92 -9.17 -4.29 -3.32
N TYR A 93 -9.84 -4.36 -2.17
CA TYR A 93 -10.80 -3.34 -1.76
C TYR A 93 -10.04 -2.29 -0.95
N TRP A 94 -10.20 -1.02 -1.28
CA TRP A 94 -9.56 0.06 -0.53
C TRP A 94 -10.25 1.39 -0.80
N VAL A 95 -10.09 2.31 0.14
CA VAL A 95 -10.57 3.69 0.02
C VAL A 95 -9.41 4.62 -0.30
N SER A 96 -8.30 4.42 0.37
CA SER A 96 -7.09 5.21 0.15
C SER A 96 -5.86 4.37 0.44
N ALA A 97 -4.75 4.75 -0.19
CA ALA A 97 -3.46 4.15 0.08
C ALA A 97 -2.42 5.27 0.11
N THR A 98 -1.47 5.15 1.02
CA THR A 98 -0.39 6.13 1.16
C THR A 98 0.94 5.39 1.22
N VAL A 99 1.91 5.85 0.44
CA VAL A 99 3.27 5.31 0.41
C VAL A 99 4.23 6.45 0.69
N HIS A 100 5.12 6.23 1.66
CA HIS A 100 6.20 7.16 1.97
C HIS A 100 7.51 6.55 1.49
N LEU A 101 8.27 7.33 0.75
CA LEU A 101 9.61 6.97 0.30
C LEU A 101 10.59 7.92 0.95
N GLU A 102 11.47 7.40 1.80
CA GLU A 102 12.54 8.17 2.42
C GLU A 102 13.87 7.71 1.84
N THR A 103 14.61 8.63 1.24
CA THR A 103 15.93 8.36 0.70
C THR A 103 16.95 9.28 1.36
N GLU A 104 18.18 8.81 1.47
CA GLU A 104 19.27 9.63 2.05
C GLU A 104 19.56 10.88 1.23
N LEU A 105 19.40 10.79 -0.07
CA LEU A 105 19.80 11.86 -0.99
C LEU A 105 18.66 12.79 -1.39
N ALA A 106 17.44 12.29 -1.47
CA ALA A 106 16.32 13.05 -2.01
C ALA A 106 15.26 13.45 -0.97
N GLY A 107 15.43 13.05 0.29
CA GLY A 107 14.47 13.36 1.35
C GLY A 107 13.26 12.45 1.33
N THR A 108 12.14 12.96 1.83
CA THR A 108 10.91 12.19 1.97
C THR A 108 9.90 12.60 0.91
N HIS A 109 9.32 11.59 0.25
CA HIS A 109 8.26 11.77 -0.72
C HIS A 109 7.04 10.98 -0.27
N ALA A 110 5.86 11.55 -0.45
CA ALA A 110 4.61 10.87 -0.17
C ALA A 110 3.79 10.72 -1.44
N PHE A 111 3.24 9.53 -1.63
CA PHE A 111 2.38 9.20 -2.77
C PHE A 111 1.04 8.75 -2.23
N GLN A 112 -0.04 9.22 -2.81
CA GLN A 112 -1.36 8.92 -2.33
C GLN A 112 -2.27 8.48 -3.47
N TRP A 113 -3.03 7.43 -3.22
CA TRP A 113 -4.09 6.95 -4.10
C TRP A 113 -5.42 7.11 -3.39
N GLU A 114 -6.40 7.60 -4.11
CA GLU A 114 -7.76 7.74 -3.59
C GLU A 114 -8.72 7.06 -4.55
N SER A 115 -9.74 6.41 -4.00
CA SER A 115 -10.78 5.80 -4.83
C SER A 115 -11.64 6.89 -5.47
N THR A 116 -12.18 6.59 -6.65
CA THR A 116 -13.03 7.52 -7.39
C THR A 116 -14.49 7.44 -6.98
N GLY A 117 -14.81 6.76 -5.91
CA GLY A 117 -16.15 6.62 -5.36
C GLY A 117 -16.06 6.33 -3.89
N ASP A 118 -17.00 5.57 -3.38
CA ASP A 118 -17.00 5.21 -1.98
C ASP A 118 -15.82 4.30 -1.62
N CYS A 119 -15.45 3.40 -2.54
CA CYS A 119 -14.31 2.52 -2.39
C CYS A 119 -13.90 1.95 -3.74
N HIS A 120 -12.65 1.51 -3.83
CA HIS A 120 -12.18 0.73 -4.97
C HIS A 120 -12.55 -0.74 -4.76
N ARG A 121 -13.02 -1.39 -5.81
CA ARG A 121 -13.32 -2.83 -5.83
C ARG A 121 -12.38 -3.55 -6.77
N PRO A 122 -12.03 -4.82 -6.49
CA PRO A 122 -11.15 -5.57 -7.39
C PRO A 122 -11.67 -5.58 -8.83
N GLY A 123 -10.76 -5.31 -9.77
CA GLY A 123 -11.09 -5.28 -11.19
C GLY A 123 -11.69 -3.97 -11.70
N GLN A 124 -11.90 -2.99 -10.85
CA GLN A 124 -12.28 -1.66 -11.30
C GLN A 124 -11.11 -0.94 -11.93
N GLY A 125 -11.41 -0.09 -12.91
CA GLY A 125 -10.46 0.56 -13.78
C GLY A 125 -9.47 1.50 -13.13
N GLN A 126 -9.29 2.67 -13.68
CA GLN A 126 -8.10 3.50 -13.47
C GLN A 126 -7.86 3.97 -12.04
N LEU A 127 -6.61 3.81 -11.60
CA LEU A 127 -6.14 4.33 -10.33
C LEU A 127 -5.57 5.74 -10.54
N GLN A 128 -5.94 6.65 -9.64
CA GLN A 128 -5.40 8.01 -9.67
C GLN A 128 -4.37 8.16 -8.57
N VAL A 129 -3.17 8.57 -8.95
CA VAL A 129 -2.08 8.82 -8.03
C VAL A 129 -1.93 10.32 -7.84
N ARG A 130 -1.90 10.76 -6.59
CA ARG A 130 -1.53 12.12 -6.24
C ARG A 130 -0.19 12.07 -5.52
N CYS A 131 0.84 12.67 -6.10
CA CYS A 131 2.15 12.76 -5.48
C CYS A 131 2.24 14.06 -4.69
N GLU A 132 2.53 13.95 -3.39
CA GLU A 132 2.79 15.11 -2.56
C GLU A 132 4.26 15.09 -2.15
N TRP A 133 4.94 16.19 -2.40
CA TRP A 133 6.32 16.37 -2.03
C TRP A 133 6.40 16.93 -0.63
N SER A 134 7.00 16.21 0.29
CA SER A 134 7.35 16.78 1.57
C SER A 134 8.85 16.64 1.74
N ARG A 135 9.50 17.76 1.90
CA ARG A 135 10.94 17.80 2.12
C ARG A 135 11.18 18.18 3.58
N GLU A 136 11.51 17.19 4.39
CA GLU A 136 11.96 17.45 5.74
C GLU A 136 13.47 17.61 5.73
N LEU A 137 13.88 18.72 6.29
CA LEU A 137 15.29 19.00 6.49
C LEU A 137 15.76 18.38 7.82
#